data_a08969aa550d90bf3660d71a554c4e8a
#
_entry.id   a08969aa550d90bf3660d71a554c4e8a
#
_cell.length_a   1.000
_cell.length_b   1.000
_cell.length_c   1.000
_cell.angle_alpha   90.00
_cell.angle_beta   90.00
_cell.angle_gamma   90.00
#
_symmetry.space_group_name_H-M   'P 1'
#
loop_
_entity.id
_entity.type
_entity.pdbx_description
1 polymer ?
#
loop_
_entity_poly.entity_id
_entity_poly.type
_entity_poly.pdbx_seq_one_letter_code
_entity_poly.pdbx_strand_id
1 'polypeptide(L)'
;MAVCLNALVVSALPVSHSARHNLSNTSNASYATQYSWYHCHSWDPYWCYPYHRIYPYYWTYYWWRYPYYDYYYSTAADDTARTFDLKVETNPPGVAPVRGKGTYNQGVVASFSLTSMIVPLGANERYVFSHWSGDFSGDAPSGSVAIDSEKTVVANYQLENHLKVSVDPPGVAAPAGGGWYRSDESVTVGAVPPVVLGTEGIRYVFEYWAIDAVPVSGNPVQVTMDAPHTAVARYKTQYLLTVSSEYGIVDGGGWYDAGSSATFSVTTHVDTSYGVKQVFDRWTGDYLSTSPAVTVTMDSPLTVKAAWRTDSTILYETIGIAVGGAFVLGIGLTAIAMTRHQQTKPMPQAQGRPVLTPETAPKKPMPARSRKRTKPSPKSDRAEAAPQA
;
A
#
# COMPACT_ATOMS: atom_id res chain seq x y z
N MET A 1 -29.51 17.00 66.13
CA MET A 1 -28.08 16.76 65.83
C MET A 1 -27.94 16.40 64.37
N ALA A 2 -27.72 17.40 63.57
CA ALA A 2 -27.45 17.16 62.14
C ALA A 2 -25.92 16.99 61.97
N VAL A 3 -25.52 15.78 61.68
CA VAL A 3 -24.13 15.47 61.32
C VAL A 3 -23.98 15.89 59.89
N CYS A 4 -23.36 17.01 59.64
CA CYS A 4 -22.91 17.36 58.28
C CYS A 4 -21.72 16.46 57.95
N LEU A 5 -22.03 15.37 57.27
CA LEU A 5 -21.02 14.60 56.57
C LEU A 5 -20.77 15.31 55.25
N ASN A 6 -19.95 16.33 55.26
CA ASN A 6 -19.51 16.98 54.06
C ASN A 6 -18.00 16.89 53.95
N ALA A 7 -17.64 16.12 52.94
CA ALA A 7 -16.34 16.12 52.29
C ALA A 7 -15.14 15.70 53.15
N LEU A 8 -14.80 14.49 52.99
CA LEU A 8 -13.40 14.12 52.96
C LEU A 8 -12.74 14.88 51.79
N VAL A 9 -12.50 16.15 52.01
CA VAL A 9 -11.53 16.85 51.22
C VAL A 9 -10.20 16.42 51.79
N VAL A 10 -9.64 15.39 51.20
CA VAL A 10 -8.18 15.21 51.23
C VAL A 10 -7.65 16.37 50.41
N SER A 11 -7.68 17.57 50.96
CA SER A 11 -6.83 18.63 50.48
C SER A 11 -5.45 18.29 51.00
N ALA A 12 -4.61 17.69 50.16
CA ALA A 12 -3.22 17.95 50.20
C ALA A 12 -3.07 19.45 49.92
N LEU A 13 -3.30 20.26 50.93
CA LEU A 13 -2.99 21.69 50.86
C LEU A 13 -1.47 21.78 50.73
N PRO A 14 -1.02 22.58 49.79
CA PRO A 14 0.42 22.86 49.69
C PRO A 14 0.83 23.44 51.00
N VAL A 15 1.79 22.81 51.63
CA VAL A 15 2.59 23.36 52.74
C VAL A 15 2.94 24.77 52.32
N SER A 16 2.61 25.73 53.19
CA SER A 16 2.95 27.13 52.98
C SER A 16 4.41 27.26 52.56
N HIS A 17 4.69 28.21 51.69
CA HIS A 17 6.00 28.45 51.09
C HIS A 17 7.18 28.57 52.08
N SER A 18 6.94 28.80 53.37
CA SER A 18 7.96 28.89 54.40
C SER A 18 8.45 27.53 54.91
N ALA A 19 7.72 26.44 54.69
CA ALA A 19 8.14 25.09 55.09
C ALA A 19 8.94 24.36 53.98
N ARG A 20 9.06 24.93 52.79
CA ARG A 20 9.76 24.27 51.67
C ARG A 20 11.27 24.37 51.73
N HIS A 21 11.83 25.24 52.56
CA HIS A 21 13.28 25.41 52.62
C HIS A 21 14.01 24.46 53.56
N ASN A 22 13.31 23.72 54.43
CA ASN A 22 13.94 22.82 55.39
C ASN A 22 13.74 21.32 55.11
N LEU A 23 13.10 20.96 53.95
CA LEU A 23 12.84 19.55 53.63
C LEU A 23 13.78 18.94 52.58
N SER A 24 14.87 19.65 52.25
CA SER A 24 15.76 19.12 51.20
C SER A 24 16.78 18.06 51.69
N ASN A 25 16.78 17.71 52.95
CA ASN A 25 17.83 16.80 53.48
C ASN A 25 17.36 15.75 54.50
N THR A 26 16.08 15.45 54.62
CA THR A 26 15.68 14.31 55.45
C THR A 26 14.69 13.44 54.70
N SER A 27 15.14 12.23 54.39
CA SER A 27 14.39 11.16 53.77
C SER A 27 13.28 10.55 54.65
N ASN A 28 12.89 11.21 55.74
CA ASN A 28 11.88 10.72 56.68
C ASN A 28 10.84 11.82 56.96
N ALA A 29 9.93 12.08 56.01
CA ALA A 29 8.71 12.83 56.32
C ALA A 29 7.66 11.81 56.76
N SER A 30 7.53 11.58 58.05
CA SER A 30 6.35 10.94 58.63
C SER A 30 5.19 11.91 58.46
N TYR A 31 4.20 11.54 57.62
CA TYR A 31 2.95 12.28 57.52
C TYR A 31 2.11 11.99 58.77
N ALA A 32 2.16 12.87 59.77
CA ALA A 32 1.18 12.85 60.82
C ALA A 32 -0.16 13.32 60.22
N THR A 33 -1.12 12.45 60.11
CA THR A 33 -2.51 12.81 59.83
C THR A 33 -3.10 13.47 61.03
N GLN A 34 -3.11 14.79 61.04
CA GLN A 34 -3.75 15.58 62.08
C GLN A 34 -5.25 15.63 61.80
N TYR A 35 -6.06 14.88 62.55
CA TYR A 35 -7.50 14.98 62.52
C TYR A 35 -7.95 16.21 63.30
N SER A 36 -8.49 17.20 62.62
CA SER A 36 -9.14 18.36 63.26
C SER A 36 -10.65 18.11 63.30
N TRP A 37 -11.20 18.08 64.52
CA TRP A 37 -12.62 17.99 64.71
C TRP A 37 -13.22 19.42 64.73
N TYR A 38 -14.31 19.65 64.01
CA TYR A 38 -15.00 20.92 64.02
C TYR A 38 -16.33 20.75 64.76
N HIS A 39 -16.66 21.63 65.63
CA HIS A 39 -17.97 21.72 66.29
C HIS A 39 -18.78 22.80 65.55
N CYS A 40 -19.91 22.44 64.98
CA CYS A 40 -20.78 23.36 64.28
C CYS A 40 -22.04 23.61 65.12
N HIS A 41 -22.42 24.83 65.33
CA HIS A 41 -23.72 25.20 65.89
C HIS A 41 -24.86 25.08 64.88
N SER A 42 -25.96 24.49 65.27
CA SER A 42 -27.07 24.12 64.40
C SER A 42 -27.87 25.31 63.84
N TRP A 43 -27.44 26.54 64.11
CA TRP A 43 -28.20 27.73 63.75
C TRP A 43 -27.52 28.64 62.71
N ASP A 44 -26.24 28.42 62.41
CA ASP A 44 -25.56 29.24 61.42
C ASP A 44 -24.45 28.39 60.73
N PRO A 45 -24.64 28.03 59.47
CA PRO A 45 -23.70 27.20 58.76
C PRO A 45 -22.37 27.89 58.36
N TYR A 46 -22.20 29.16 58.67
CA TYR A 46 -20.98 29.91 58.32
C TYR A 46 -19.94 30.05 59.45
N TRP A 47 -20.25 29.53 60.64
CA TRP A 47 -19.32 29.63 61.79
C TRP A 47 -18.91 28.26 62.29
N CYS A 48 -17.85 27.70 61.71
CA CYS A 48 -17.13 26.54 62.25
C CYS A 48 -15.83 26.98 62.84
N TYR A 49 -15.60 26.69 64.12
CA TYR A 49 -14.35 27.01 64.81
C TYR A 49 -13.52 25.75 65.01
N PRO A 50 -12.19 25.82 64.77
CA PRO A 50 -11.30 24.74 65.17
C PRO A 50 -11.27 24.73 66.70
N TYR A 51 -11.47 23.55 67.27
CA TYR A 51 -11.56 23.34 68.73
C TYR A 51 -10.17 23.36 69.34
N HIS A 52 -9.45 24.53 69.28
CA HIS A 52 -8.14 24.72 69.89
C HIS A 52 -8.13 25.68 71.09
N ARG A 53 -9.33 26.13 71.56
CA ARG A 53 -9.43 26.97 72.75
C ARG A 53 -10.36 26.33 73.73
N ILE A 54 -9.88 25.33 74.43
CA ILE A 54 -10.48 25.01 75.75
C ILE A 54 -9.76 25.85 76.78
N TYR A 55 -10.50 26.71 77.39
CA TYR A 55 -10.20 27.63 78.45
C TYR A 55 -9.13 27.16 79.40
N PRO A 56 -8.10 27.96 79.64
CA PRO A 56 -7.06 27.64 80.63
C PRO A 56 -7.57 27.83 82.09
N TYR A 57 -8.86 28.27 82.28
CA TYR A 57 -9.34 28.63 83.61
C TYR A 57 -9.98 27.48 84.39
N TYR A 58 -10.32 26.40 83.82
CA TYR A 58 -10.96 25.29 84.55
C TYR A 58 -9.98 24.23 85.09
N TRP A 59 -8.71 24.24 84.67
CA TRP A 59 -7.73 23.26 85.14
C TRP A 59 -7.00 23.63 86.42
N THR A 60 -7.07 24.86 86.88
CA THR A 60 -6.40 25.31 88.12
C THR A 60 -7.14 24.96 89.38
N TYR A 61 -8.43 24.55 89.33
CA TYR A 61 -9.19 24.31 90.58
C TYR A 61 -9.20 22.86 91.02
N TYR A 62 -8.83 21.91 90.20
CA TYR A 62 -8.79 20.49 90.60
C TYR A 62 -7.45 19.92 90.96
N TRP A 63 -6.37 20.68 90.87
CA TRP A 63 -5.02 20.19 91.11
C TRP A 63 -4.74 20.04 92.59
N TRP A 64 -5.55 20.54 93.52
CA TRP A 64 -5.21 20.55 95.00
C TRP A 64 -5.83 19.42 95.78
N ARG A 65 -6.58 18.47 95.17
CA ARG A 65 -7.33 17.52 96.01
C ARG A 65 -7.05 16.06 95.82
N TYR A 66 -6.24 15.64 94.89
CA TYR A 66 -5.82 14.25 94.74
C TYR A 66 -4.30 14.18 94.48
N PRO A 67 -3.52 13.36 95.23
CA PRO A 67 -2.16 13.07 94.88
C PRO A 67 -2.14 12.32 93.57
N TYR A 68 -1.59 12.97 92.56
CA TYR A 68 -1.39 12.37 91.25
C TYR A 68 -0.31 11.29 91.42
N TYR A 69 -0.68 10.04 91.37
CA TYR A 69 0.28 8.98 91.17
C TYR A 69 0.64 9.07 89.68
N ASP A 70 1.80 9.61 89.41
CA ASP A 70 2.47 9.47 88.14
C ASP A 70 2.84 8.00 87.96
N TYR A 71 1.92 7.26 87.37
CA TYR A 71 2.30 6.05 86.67
C TYR A 71 3.07 6.49 85.45
N TYR A 72 4.35 6.63 85.56
CA TYR A 72 5.29 6.57 84.46
C TYR A 72 5.16 5.18 83.86
N TYR A 73 4.20 4.95 82.97
CA TYR A 73 4.40 3.97 81.97
C TYR A 73 5.53 4.49 81.09
N SER A 74 6.71 4.17 81.44
CA SER A 74 7.83 4.12 80.51
C SER A 74 7.53 2.94 79.62
N THR A 75 6.60 3.13 78.70
CA THR A 75 6.75 2.43 77.45
C THR A 75 7.95 3.10 76.80
N ALA A 76 9.15 2.61 77.17
CA ALA A 76 10.20 2.61 76.20
C ALA A 76 9.63 1.74 75.06
N ALA A 77 8.80 2.35 74.19
CA ALA A 77 8.63 1.84 72.87
C ALA A 77 10.06 1.76 72.35
N ASP A 78 10.52 0.52 72.24
CA ASP A 78 11.70 0.24 71.42
C ASP A 78 11.36 0.74 70.04
N ASP A 79 11.54 2.08 69.84
CA ASP A 79 11.24 2.78 68.59
C ASP A 79 12.44 2.64 67.66
N THR A 80 12.97 1.41 67.61
CA THR A 80 13.78 1.00 66.48
C THR A 80 12.78 0.74 65.33
N ALA A 81 12.39 1.81 64.68
CA ALA A 81 11.57 1.71 63.49
C ALA A 81 12.25 0.70 62.53
N ARG A 82 11.65 -0.47 62.41
CA ARG A 82 12.17 -1.47 61.48
C ARG A 82 12.15 -0.90 60.08
N THR A 83 13.27 -1.01 59.41
CA THR A 83 13.44 -0.58 58.05
C THR A 83 13.69 -1.76 57.12
N PHE A 84 13.20 -1.65 55.88
CA PHE A 84 13.44 -2.64 54.86
C PHE A 84 13.84 -1.95 53.55
N ASP A 85 14.63 -2.65 52.76
CA ASP A 85 15.07 -2.15 51.47
C ASP A 85 14.07 -2.45 50.38
N LEU A 86 13.75 -1.45 49.56
CA LEU A 86 13.12 -1.62 48.28
C LEU A 86 14.21 -1.60 47.20
N LYS A 87 14.40 -2.73 46.51
CA LYS A 87 15.22 -2.85 45.32
C LYS A 87 14.35 -2.60 44.10
N VAL A 88 14.77 -1.68 43.25
CA VAL A 88 14.16 -1.42 41.96
C VAL A 88 15.23 -1.64 40.91
N GLU A 89 15.01 -2.65 40.08
CA GLU A 89 15.98 -3.15 39.11
C GLU A 89 15.40 -3.18 37.73
N THR A 90 16.23 -3.38 36.70
CA THR A 90 15.82 -3.60 35.31
C THR A 90 16.30 -4.95 34.83
N ASN A 91 15.53 -5.55 33.96
CA ASN A 91 15.89 -6.76 33.22
C ASN A 91 15.78 -6.47 31.70
N PRO A 92 16.89 -6.48 30.94
CA PRO A 92 18.26 -6.71 31.36
C PRO A 92 18.79 -5.63 32.35
N PRO A 93 19.81 -5.98 33.15
CA PRO A 93 20.35 -5.06 34.15
C PRO A 93 20.94 -3.78 33.54
N GLY A 94 20.59 -2.64 34.11
CA GLY A 94 21.16 -1.35 33.72
C GLY A 94 20.61 -0.75 32.43
N VAL A 95 19.53 -1.30 31.85
CA VAL A 95 18.91 -0.77 30.63
C VAL A 95 18.46 0.68 30.78
N ALA A 96 17.84 1.01 31.90
CA ALA A 96 17.37 2.36 32.17
C ALA A 96 17.56 2.72 33.63
N PRO A 97 17.76 4.01 34.00
CA PRO A 97 17.68 4.45 35.36
C PRO A 97 16.24 4.27 35.89
N VAL A 98 16.16 3.80 37.16
CA VAL A 98 14.89 3.65 37.88
C VAL A 98 14.87 4.51 39.12
N ARG A 99 13.69 4.88 39.59
CA ARG A 99 13.49 5.68 40.79
C ARG A 99 12.75 4.88 41.86
N GLY A 100 12.91 5.27 43.13
CA GLY A 100 12.18 4.69 44.24
C GLY A 100 12.93 3.60 44.98
N LYS A 101 14.14 3.22 44.57
CA LYS A 101 15.02 2.34 45.37
C LYS A 101 15.48 3.05 46.63
N GLY A 102 15.55 2.34 47.76
CA GLY A 102 16.02 2.89 49.03
C GLY A 102 15.52 2.11 50.23
N THR A 103 15.89 2.57 51.42
CA THR A 103 15.47 2.02 52.71
C THR A 103 14.26 2.80 53.22
N TYR A 104 13.22 2.09 53.62
CA TYR A 104 11.94 2.66 54.06
C TYR A 104 11.51 2.07 55.41
N ASN A 105 10.80 2.83 56.20
CA ASN A 105 10.22 2.34 57.45
C ASN A 105 9.13 1.31 57.16
N GLN A 106 9.01 0.31 58.04
CA GLN A 106 7.93 -0.66 57.98
C GLN A 106 6.57 0.03 57.97
N GLY A 107 5.64 -0.43 57.10
CA GLY A 107 4.29 0.10 56.95
C GLY A 107 4.14 1.28 55.97
N VAL A 108 5.24 1.79 55.43
CA VAL A 108 5.22 2.86 54.42
C VAL A 108 4.85 2.26 53.06
N VAL A 109 4.09 2.97 52.24
CA VAL A 109 3.87 2.66 50.84
C VAL A 109 4.91 3.41 50.02
N ALA A 110 5.87 2.68 49.46
CA ALA A 110 6.92 3.22 48.63
C ALA A 110 6.52 3.23 47.16
N SER A 111 6.75 4.35 46.50
CA SER A 111 6.47 4.51 45.05
C SER A 111 7.75 4.39 44.25
N PHE A 112 7.66 3.79 43.09
CA PHE A 112 8.74 3.63 42.13
C PHE A 112 8.30 3.97 40.73
N SER A 113 9.24 4.28 39.84
CA SER A 113 8.96 4.64 38.48
C SER A 113 10.15 4.44 37.53
N LEU A 114 9.82 4.27 36.26
CA LEU A 114 10.81 4.32 35.18
C LEU A 114 11.18 5.78 34.87
N THR A 115 12.37 5.97 34.36
CA THR A 115 12.78 7.23 33.73
C THR A 115 12.49 7.24 32.23
N SER A 116 12.45 6.08 31.61
CA SER A 116 12.14 5.92 30.19
C SER A 116 11.48 4.57 29.91
N MET A 117 10.44 4.59 29.12
CA MET A 117 9.78 3.37 28.63
C MET A 117 10.48 2.81 27.37
N ILE A 118 11.21 3.65 26.64
CA ILE A 118 11.93 3.28 25.42
C ILE A 118 13.36 3.74 25.57
N VAL A 119 14.31 2.83 25.40
CA VAL A 119 15.74 3.08 25.49
C VAL A 119 16.39 2.67 24.17
N PRO A 120 16.77 3.62 23.32
CA PRO A 120 17.46 3.32 22.07
C PRO A 120 18.85 2.71 22.36
N LEU A 121 19.20 1.65 21.63
CA LEU A 121 20.56 1.09 21.57
C LEU A 121 21.32 1.57 20.33
N GLY A 122 20.57 2.07 19.34
CA GLY A 122 21.08 2.56 18.08
C GLY A 122 19.95 3.09 17.22
N ALA A 123 20.18 3.18 15.91
CA ALA A 123 19.16 3.65 14.97
C ALA A 123 18.06 2.61 14.73
N ASN A 124 18.39 1.32 14.89
CA ASN A 124 17.51 0.21 14.47
C ASN A 124 17.27 -0.82 15.58
N GLU A 125 17.71 -0.55 16.81
CA GLU A 125 17.52 -1.41 17.98
C GLU A 125 17.11 -0.57 19.18
N ARG A 126 16.20 -1.09 20.00
CA ARG A 126 15.75 -0.43 21.22
C ARG A 126 15.24 -1.43 22.25
N TYR A 127 15.34 -1.06 23.51
CA TYR A 127 14.58 -1.71 24.57
C TYR A 127 13.27 -0.99 24.80
N VAL A 128 12.20 -1.74 24.98
CA VAL A 128 10.86 -1.22 25.31
C VAL A 128 10.39 -1.88 26.59
N PHE A 129 9.95 -1.06 27.56
CA PHE A 129 9.37 -1.57 28.80
C PHE A 129 8.14 -2.42 28.49
N SER A 130 8.10 -3.59 29.09
CA SER A 130 7.00 -4.53 28.94
C SER A 130 6.10 -4.54 30.19
N HIS A 131 6.65 -4.85 31.32
CA HIS A 131 5.91 -4.97 32.58
C HIS A 131 6.83 -4.99 33.79
N TRP A 132 6.27 -4.76 34.98
CA TRP A 132 6.91 -4.99 36.26
C TRP A 132 6.68 -6.43 36.71
N SER A 133 7.69 -6.98 37.42
CA SER A 133 7.61 -8.30 38.08
C SER A 133 8.27 -8.24 39.47
N GLY A 134 8.21 -9.35 40.24
CA GLY A 134 8.68 -9.43 41.61
C GLY A 134 7.56 -9.13 42.61
N ASP A 135 7.83 -8.31 43.63
CA ASP A 135 6.84 -7.94 44.64
C ASP A 135 5.73 -7.00 44.15
N PHE A 136 5.79 -6.59 42.88
CA PHE A 136 4.75 -5.84 42.17
C PHE A 136 4.66 -6.32 40.74
N SER A 137 3.43 -6.36 40.22
CA SER A 137 3.17 -6.65 38.80
C SER A 137 2.27 -5.57 38.20
N GLY A 138 2.56 -5.17 36.97
CA GLY A 138 1.80 -4.16 36.23
C GLY A 138 2.53 -3.71 34.98
N ASP A 139 1.84 -3.02 34.10
CA ASP A 139 2.33 -2.49 32.82
C ASP A 139 2.43 -0.95 32.78
N ALA A 140 1.98 -0.30 33.85
CA ALA A 140 2.13 1.13 33.99
C ALA A 140 3.60 1.52 34.28
N PRO A 141 4.09 2.70 33.83
CA PRO A 141 5.48 3.12 34.04
C PRO A 141 5.84 3.43 35.50
N SER A 142 4.91 3.35 36.43
CA SER A 142 5.09 3.57 37.85
C SER A 142 4.16 2.67 38.65
N GLY A 143 4.56 2.42 39.90
CA GLY A 143 3.77 1.65 40.85
C GLY A 143 4.10 2.02 42.28
N SER A 144 3.48 1.31 43.20
CA SER A 144 3.78 1.42 44.66
C SER A 144 3.61 0.06 45.32
N VAL A 145 4.41 -0.17 46.38
CA VAL A 145 4.39 -1.40 47.15
C VAL A 145 4.42 -1.07 48.65
N ALA A 146 3.65 -1.80 49.45
CA ALA A 146 3.73 -1.69 50.92
C ALA A 146 4.98 -2.35 51.44
N ILE A 147 5.72 -1.64 52.29
CA ILE A 147 6.99 -2.08 52.88
C ILE A 147 6.69 -2.80 54.20
N ASP A 148 6.53 -4.08 54.16
CA ASP A 148 6.37 -4.99 55.32
C ASP A 148 7.57 -5.94 55.50
N SER A 149 8.40 -6.05 54.50
CA SER A 149 9.61 -6.85 54.36
C SER A 149 10.51 -6.27 53.28
N GLU A 150 11.70 -6.84 53.08
CA GLU A 150 12.52 -6.60 51.89
C GLU A 150 11.68 -6.81 50.63
N LYS A 151 11.72 -5.86 49.70
CA LYS A 151 10.98 -5.89 48.45
C LYS A 151 11.89 -5.75 47.24
N THR A 152 11.59 -6.49 46.19
CA THR A 152 12.29 -6.38 44.92
C THR A 152 11.27 -6.24 43.80
N VAL A 153 11.33 -5.17 43.03
CA VAL A 153 10.54 -4.95 41.85
C VAL A 153 11.46 -4.82 40.64
N VAL A 154 11.12 -5.49 39.57
CA VAL A 154 11.94 -5.59 38.36
C VAL A 154 11.18 -5.05 37.17
N ALA A 155 11.73 -4.05 36.52
CA ALA A 155 11.23 -3.55 35.22
C ALA A 155 11.76 -4.42 34.11
N ASN A 156 10.87 -5.16 33.45
CA ASN A 156 11.23 -6.00 32.32
C ASN A 156 11.13 -5.23 31.02
N TYR A 157 12.24 -5.20 30.30
CA TYR A 157 12.36 -4.62 28.98
C TYR A 157 12.54 -5.71 27.93
N GLN A 158 11.94 -5.52 26.77
CA GLN A 158 12.08 -6.38 25.60
C GLN A 158 12.90 -5.68 24.55
N LEU A 159 13.81 -6.42 23.92
CA LEU A 159 14.56 -5.94 22.76
C LEU A 159 13.64 -5.90 21.55
N GLU A 160 13.63 -4.81 20.83
CA GLU A 160 12.99 -4.66 19.55
C GLU A 160 13.99 -4.28 18.48
N ASN A 161 13.84 -4.94 17.33
CA ASN A 161 14.60 -4.71 16.12
C ASN A 161 13.73 -4.03 15.05
N HIS A 162 14.33 -3.16 14.27
CA HIS A 162 13.65 -2.43 13.22
C HIS A 162 13.75 -3.17 11.89
N LEU A 163 12.60 -3.45 11.26
CA LEU A 163 12.50 -3.93 9.89
C LEU A 163 12.23 -2.74 8.96
N LYS A 164 13.18 -2.43 8.09
CA LYS A 164 13.00 -1.42 7.04
C LYS A 164 12.50 -2.11 5.78
N VAL A 165 11.31 -1.72 5.31
CA VAL A 165 10.73 -2.24 4.06
C VAL A 165 10.75 -1.15 3.00
N SER A 166 11.16 -1.50 1.78
CA SER A 166 11.23 -0.57 0.66
C SER A 166 11.02 -1.29 -0.67
N VAL A 167 10.99 -0.54 -1.76
CA VAL A 167 10.81 -1.03 -3.12
C VAL A 167 11.88 -0.40 -4.02
N ASP A 168 12.33 -1.15 -5.00
CA ASP A 168 13.25 -0.69 -6.03
C ASP A 168 12.74 -1.15 -7.43
N PRO A 169 12.48 -0.19 -8.35
CA PRO A 169 12.67 1.27 -8.24
C PRO A 169 11.72 1.94 -7.25
N PRO A 170 12.11 3.07 -6.65
CA PRO A 170 11.29 3.77 -5.66
C PRO A 170 9.94 4.21 -6.22
N GLY A 171 8.88 4.06 -5.42
CA GLY A 171 7.53 4.53 -5.77
C GLY A 171 6.72 3.56 -6.63
N VAL A 172 7.27 2.41 -7.01
CA VAL A 172 6.57 1.40 -7.81
C VAL A 172 5.44 0.74 -7.02
N ALA A 173 5.68 0.46 -5.74
CA ALA A 173 4.70 -0.14 -4.84
C ALA A 173 4.88 0.40 -3.42
N ALA A 174 3.91 0.13 -2.56
CA ALA A 174 3.94 0.48 -1.14
C ALA A 174 3.81 -0.79 -0.29
N PRO A 175 4.90 -1.54 -0.10
CA PRO A 175 4.88 -2.76 0.70
C PRO A 175 4.61 -2.45 2.17
N ALA A 176 3.85 -3.33 2.83
CA ALA A 176 3.57 -3.28 4.26
C ALA A 176 4.52 -4.19 5.03
N GLY A 177 4.59 -4.02 6.35
CA GLY A 177 5.37 -4.89 7.25
C GLY A 177 6.64 -4.25 7.79
N GLY A 178 6.93 -2.98 7.44
CA GLY A 178 8.00 -2.23 8.10
C GLY A 178 7.62 -1.76 9.50
N GLY A 179 8.57 -1.75 10.44
CA GLY A 179 8.32 -1.29 11.80
C GLY A 179 9.27 -1.88 12.82
N TRP A 180 8.90 -1.73 14.09
CA TRP A 180 9.61 -2.29 15.22
C TRP A 180 8.94 -3.59 15.66
N TYR A 181 9.72 -4.62 15.86
CA TYR A 181 9.27 -5.96 16.22
C TYR A 181 10.13 -6.52 17.35
N ARG A 182 9.58 -7.40 18.15
CA ARG A 182 10.33 -8.07 19.22
C ARG A 182 11.45 -8.92 18.62
N SER A 183 12.55 -9.00 19.34
CA SER A 183 13.63 -9.93 18.99
C SER A 183 13.07 -11.35 18.85
N ASP A 184 13.53 -12.06 17.82
CA ASP A 184 13.13 -13.41 17.45
C ASP A 184 11.66 -13.58 16.98
N GLU A 185 10.91 -12.48 16.81
CA GLU A 185 9.59 -12.52 16.24
C GLU A 185 9.65 -12.84 14.74
N SER A 186 8.77 -13.72 14.27
CA SER A 186 8.62 -13.98 12.83
C SER A 186 7.58 -13.05 12.23
N VAL A 187 8.02 -12.19 11.31
CA VAL A 187 7.20 -11.14 10.70
C VAL A 187 6.97 -11.46 9.23
N THR A 188 5.72 -11.29 8.80
CA THR A 188 5.37 -11.40 7.38
C THR A 188 5.47 -10.03 6.72
N VAL A 189 6.39 -9.90 5.77
CA VAL A 189 6.42 -8.74 4.86
C VAL A 189 5.30 -8.89 3.84
N GLY A 190 4.45 -7.89 3.74
CA GLY A 190 3.24 -7.96 2.94
C GLY A 190 3.50 -8.23 1.45
N ALA A 191 2.55 -8.92 0.82
CA ALA A 191 2.62 -9.16 -0.61
C ALA A 191 2.57 -7.86 -1.41
N VAL A 192 3.34 -7.82 -2.49
CA VAL A 192 3.32 -6.70 -3.45
C VAL A 192 2.72 -7.15 -4.79
N PRO A 193 2.15 -6.23 -5.59
CA PRO A 193 1.62 -6.57 -6.89
C PRO A 193 2.66 -7.22 -7.78
N PRO A 194 2.35 -8.33 -8.50
CA PRO A 194 3.30 -8.97 -9.40
C PRO A 194 3.64 -8.11 -10.62
N VAL A 195 2.74 -7.23 -11.02
CA VAL A 195 2.93 -6.26 -12.11
C VAL A 195 2.33 -4.93 -11.71
N VAL A 196 3.08 -3.85 -11.92
CA VAL A 196 2.63 -2.47 -11.73
C VAL A 196 2.80 -1.73 -13.05
N LEU A 197 1.75 -1.07 -13.51
CA LEU A 197 1.80 -0.22 -14.69
C LEU A 197 2.39 1.14 -14.30
N GLY A 198 3.39 1.57 -15.05
CA GLY A 198 3.97 2.90 -14.96
C GLY A 198 3.28 3.88 -15.91
N THR A 199 4.06 4.79 -16.50
CA THR A 199 3.61 5.64 -17.60
C THR A 199 3.37 4.79 -18.85
N GLU A 200 2.75 5.36 -19.88
CA GLU A 200 2.41 4.64 -21.12
C GLU A 200 3.61 3.88 -21.68
N GLY A 201 3.42 2.61 -21.95
CA GLY A 201 4.48 1.73 -22.47
C GLY A 201 5.52 1.27 -21.46
N ILE A 202 5.36 1.56 -20.16
CA ILE A 202 6.27 1.11 -19.09
C ILE A 202 5.50 0.24 -18.11
N ARG A 203 6.09 -0.86 -17.69
CA ARG A 203 5.61 -1.65 -16.56
C ARG A 203 6.76 -2.17 -15.71
N TYR A 204 6.44 -2.46 -14.45
CA TYR A 204 7.35 -3.03 -13.49
C TYR A 204 6.86 -4.43 -13.12
N VAL A 205 7.75 -5.40 -13.19
CA VAL A 205 7.44 -6.81 -12.89
C VAL A 205 8.23 -7.23 -11.66
N PHE A 206 7.52 -7.68 -10.62
CA PHE A 206 8.16 -8.15 -9.40
C PHE A 206 9.05 -9.37 -9.71
N GLU A 207 10.27 -9.36 -9.18
CA GLU A 207 11.22 -10.45 -9.33
C GLU A 207 11.37 -11.25 -8.04
N TYR A 208 11.79 -10.58 -6.96
CA TYR A 208 12.05 -11.21 -5.66
C TYR A 208 12.11 -10.17 -4.54
N TRP A 209 12.06 -10.67 -3.31
CA TRP A 209 12.46 -9.90 -2.14
C TRP A 209 13.96 -10.06 -1.89
N ALA A 210 14.67 -8.97 -1.66
CA ALA A 210 16.02 -8.97 -1.14
C ALA A 210 15.97 -8.68 0.37
N ILE A 211 16.30 -9.69 1.19
CA ILE A 211 16.46 -9.53 2.64
C ILE A 211 17.94 -9.37 2.93
N ASP A 212 18.32 -8.20 3.45
CA ASP A 212 19.72 -7.81 3.65
C ASP A 212 20.60 -8.04 2.41
N ALA A 213 20.06 -7.65 1.27
CA ALA A 213 20.63 -7.85 -0.06
C ALA A 213 20.69 -9.31 -0.56
N VAL A 214 20.19 -10.30 0.19
CA VAL A 214 20.09 -11.69 -0.24
C VAL A 214 18.75 -11.94 -0.91
N PRO A 215 18.70 -12.45 -2.14
CA PRO A 215 17.46 -12.79 -2.82
C PRO A 215 16.70 -13.91 -2.10
N VAL A 216 15.42 -13.68 -1.84
CA VAL A 216 14.51 -14.65 -1.24
C VAL A 216 13.27 -14.78 -2.12
N SER A 217 12.89 -16.01 -2.44
CA SER A 217 11.67 -16.30 -3.20
C SER A 217 10.44 -16.25 -2.30
N GLY A 218 9.33 -15.83 -2.88
CA GLY A 218 8.04 -15.73 -2.19
C GLY A 218 7.47 -14.32 -2.26
N ASN A 219 6.14 -14.23 -2.19
CA ASN A 219 5.41 -12.97 -2.15
C ASN A 219 4.01 -13.25 -1.58
N PRO A 220 3.82 -13.11 -0.26
CA PRO A 220 4.68 -12.49 0.77
C PRO A 220 5.91 -13.31 1.15
N VAL A 221 6.78 -12.71 1.99
CA VAL A 221 7.96 -13.34 2.56
C VAL A 221 7.98 -13.20 4.08
N GLN A 222 8.58 -14.16 4.78
CA GLN A 222 8.76 -14.10 6.23
C GLN A 222 10.21 -13.74 6.59
N VAL A 223 10.35 -12.92 7.64
CA VAL A 223 11.62 -12.49 8.21
C VAL A 223 11.59 -12.75 9.70
N THR A 224 12.59 -13.43 10.24
CA THR A 224 12.78 -13.57 11.70
C THR A 224 13.61 -12.39 12.18
N MET A 225 13.12 -11.68 13.19
CA MET A 225 13.72 -10.44 13.69
C MET A 225 14.81 -10.70 14.74
N ASP A 226 15.78 -11.57 14.44
CA ASP A 226 16.96 -11.85 15.28
C ASP A 226 17.96 -10.69 15.31
N ALA A 227 17.84 -9.78 14.35
CA ALA A 227 18.59 -8.53 14.25
C ALA A 227 17.75 -7.48 13.50
N PRO A 228 18.21 -6.22 13.37
CA PRO A 228 17.63 -5.28 12.40
C PRO A 228 17.80 -5.76 10.97
N HIS A 229 16.71 -5.74 10.20
CA HIS A 229 16.71 -6.21 8.82
C HIS A 229 16.21 -5.16 7.83
N THR A 230 16.61 -5.36 6.56
CA THR A 230 16.08 -4.61 5.43
C THR A 230 15.39 -5.57 4.45
N ALA A 231 14.18 -5.25 4.02
CA ALA A 231 13.47 -5.98 2.99
C ALA A 231 13.20 -5.05 1.81
N VAL A 232 13.68 -5.42 0.63
CA VAL A 232 13.53 -4.62 -0.61
C VAL A 232 12.81 -5.45 -1.65
N ALA A 233 11.61 -5.02 -2.05
CA ALA A 233 10.91 -5.59 -3.19
C ALA A 233 11.62 -5.17 -4.48
N ARG A 234 12.20 -6.12 -5.22
CA ARG A 234 12.89 -5.88 -6.47
C ARG A 234 11.97 -6.04 -7.65
N TYR A 235 11.88 -5.00 -8.46
CA TYR A 235 11.14 -4.99 -9.71
C TYR A 235 12.07 -4.73 -10.87
N LYS A 236 11.86 -5.47 -11.95
CA LYS A 236 12.46 -5.16 -13.24
C LYS A 236 11.56 -4.25 -14.05
N THR A 237 12.14 -3.32 -14.76
CA THR A 237 11.44 -2.46 -15.70
C THR A 237 11.30 -3.17 -17.04
N GLN A 238 10.11 -3.10 -17.64
CA GLN A 238 9.86 -3.56 -19.00
C GLN A 238 9.27 -2.43 -19.85
N TYR A 239 9.67 -2.42 -21.11
CA TYR A 239 9.20 -1.49 -22.13
C TYR A 239 8.36 -2.20 -23.19
N LEU A 240 7.33 -1.53 -23.64
CA LEU A 240 6.45 -2.02 -24.69
C LEU A 240 7.03 -1.66 -26.05
N LEU A 241 7.23 -2.68 -26.89
CA LEU A 241 7.43 -2.50 -28.34
C LEU A 241 6.10 -2.69 -29.05
N THR A 242 5.56 -1.61 -29.59
CA THR A 242 4.34 -1.62 -30.42
C THR A 242 4.72 -1.70 -31.88
N VAL A 243 4.39 -2.82 -32.53
CA VAL A 243 4.64 -3.02 -33.96
C VAL A 243 3.31 -3.06 -34.68
N SER A 244 3.15 -2.23 -35.69
CA SER A 244 1.89 -2.13 -36.45
C SER A 244 2.14 -2.10 -37.95
N SER A 245 1.17 -2.58 -38.72
CA SER A 245 1.20 -2.58 -40.15
C SER A 245 -0.21 -2.47 -40.72
N GLU A 246 -0.35 -1.81 -41.86
CA GLU A 246 -1.61 -1.77 -42.61
C GLU A 246 -1.78 -3.03 -43.48
N TYR A 247 -0.67 -3.58 -43.98
CA TYR A 247 -0.63 -4.79 -44.78
C TYR A 247 0.36 -5.77 -44.17
N GLY A 248 0.18 -7.05 -44.50
CA GLY A 248 1.09 -8.09 -44.08
C GLY A 248 1.03 -8.42 -42.59
N ILE A 249 1.83 -9.36 -42.18
CA ILE A 249 1.93 -9.86 -40.82
C ILE A 249 3.17 -9.26 -40.21
N VAL A 250 3.02 -8.69 -39.02
CA VAL A 250 4.11 -8.21 -38.18
C VAL A 250 4.37 -9.18 -37.02
N ASP A 251 5.60 -9.22 -36.56
CA ASP A 251 6.05 -10.01 -35.42
C ASP A 251 6.97 -9.17 -34.54
N GLY A 252 7.19 -9.63 -33.29
CA GLY A 252 8.12 -9.02 -32.35
C GLY A 252 7.52 -7.91 -31.46
N GLY A 253 6.21 -7.62 -31.57
CA GLY A 253 5.54 -6.72 -30.63
C GLY A 253 5.38 -7.37 -29.25
N GLY A 254 5.54 -6.57 -28.17
CA GLY A 254 5.38 -7.09 -26.82
C GLY A 254 6.20 -6.35 -25.78
N TRP A 255 6.23 -6.92 -24.56
CA TRP A 255 6.97 -6.38 -23.44
C TRP A 255 8.38 -6.99 -23.36
N TYR A 256 9.37 -6.17 -23.23
CA TYR A 256 10.79 -6.55 -23.16
C TYR A 256 11.44 -5.94 -21.92
N ASP A 257 12.36 -6.66 -21.31
CA ASP A 257 13.13 -6.14 -20.19
C ASP A 257 13.99 -4.94 -20.62
N ALA A 258 14.11 -3.94 -19.77
CA ALA A 258 14.94 -2.78 -20.01
C ALA A 258 16.38 -3.20 -20.33
N GLY A 259 16.96 -2.64 -21.42
CA GLY A 259 18.29 -2.99 -21.92
C GLY A 259 18.38 -4.31 -22.68
N SER A 260 17.28 -5.07 -22.81
CA SER A 260 17.28 -6.31 -23.61
C SER A 260 17.13 -6.02 -25.09
N SER A 261 17.53 -6.99 -25.94
CA SER A 261 17.35 -6.90 -27.38
C SER A 261 15.97 -7.40 -27.80
N ALA A 262 15.28 -6.62 -28.62
CA ALA A 262 14.00 -6.97 -29.24
C ALA A 262 14.15 -7.01 -30.76
N THR A 263 13.65 -8.04 -31.42
CA THR A 263 13.64 -8.13 -32.88
C THR A 263 12.21 -8.06 -33.35
N PHE A 264 11.95 -7.16 -34.32
CA PHE A 264 10.66 -7.04 -34.97
C PHE A 264 10.78 -7.21 -36.48
N SER A 265 9.72 -7.69 -37.11
CA SER A 265 9.74 -7.98 -38.54
C SER A 265 8.38 -7.80 -39.16
N VAL A 266 8.37 -7.74 -40.50
CA VAL A 266 7.15 -7.69 -41.32
C VAL A 266 7.34 -8.51 -42.59
N THR A 267 6.26 -9.11 -43.09
CA THR A 267 6.28 -9.74 -44.44
C THR A 267 6.63 -8.68 -45.50
N THR A 268 7.45 -9.05 -46.49
CA THR A 268 8.00 -8.08 -47.44
C THR A 268 7.04 -7.68 -48.54
N HIS A 269 6.00 -8.47 -48.83
CA HIS A 269 4.99 -8.17 -49.83
C HIS A 269 3.66 -8.85 -49.52
N VAL A 270 2.59 -8.27 -50.00
CA VAL A 270 1.20 -8.81 -49.92
C VAL A 270 0.50 -8.58 -51.21
N ASP A 271 -0.04 -9.61 -51.84
CA ASP A 271 -0.87 -9.51 -53.01
C ASP A 271 -2.28 -9.02 -52.63
N THR A 272 -2.69 -7.88 -53.17
CA THR A 272 -3.97 -7.24 -52.82
C THR A 272 -5.01 -7.41 -53.90
N SER A 273 -4.56 -7.51 -55.17
CA SER A 273 -5.43 -7.68 -56.35
C SER A 273 -4.61 -8.27 -57.50
N TYR A 274 -5.26 -8.71 -58.55
CA TYR A 274 -4.58 -9.23 -59.73
C TYR A 274 -3.56 -8.20 -60.30
N GLY A 275 -2.30 -8.58 -60.29
CA GLY A 275 -1.21 -7.76 -60.75
C GLY A 275 -0.85 -6.53 -59.91
N VAL A 276 -1.41 -6.42 -58.67
CA VAL A 276 -1.11 -5.34 -57.75
C VAL A 276 -0.68 -5.94 -56.41
N LYS A 277 0.50 -5.56 -55.90
CA LYS A 277 1.01 -5.97 -54.59
C LYS A 277 1.44 -4.73 -53.80
N GLN A 278 1.29 -4.87 -52.47
CA GLN A 278 1.91 -3.95 -51.52
C GLN A 278 3.29 -4.52 -51.16
N VAL A 279 4.33 -3.71 -51.26
CA VAL A 279 5.70 -4.07 -50.97
C VAL A 279 6.14 -3.20 -49.81
N PHE A 280 6.76 -3.83 -48.81
CA PHE A 280 7.34 -3.10 -47.68
C PHE A 280 8.34 -2.06 -48.20
N ASP A 281 8.20 -0.82 -47.73
CA ASP A 281 9.10 0.30 -48.07
C ASP A 281 10.09 0.56 -46.94
N ARG A 282 9.59 0.83 -45.73
CA ARG A 282 10.39 1.11 -44.56
C ARG A 282 9.57 1.05 -43.28
N TRP A 283 10.27 1.00 -42.15
CA TRP A 283 9.74 1.29 -40.84
C TRP A 283 9.69 2.79 -40.60
N THR A 284 8.64 3.25 -39.89
CA THR A 284 8.41 4.63 -39.45
C THR A 284 8.03 4.65 -37.98
N GLY A 285 8.03 5.82 -37.34
CA GLY A 285 7.78 6.01 -35.92
C GLY A 285 9.08 6.25 -35.18
N ASP A 286 9.26 5.60 -34.02
CA ASP A 286 10.42 5.81 -33.17
C ASP A 286 11.71 5.16 -33.71
N TYR A 287 11.58 4.28 -34.69
CA TYR A 287 12.72 3.67 -35.37
C TYR A 287 12.54 3.68 -36.89
N LEU A 288 13.59 4.09 -37.60
CA LEU A 288 13.58 4.19 -39.05
C LEU A 288 14.53 3.16 -39.65
N SER A 289 14.03 2.30 -40.57
CA SER A 289 14.85 1.32 -41.26
C SER A 289 14.15 0.86 -42.55
N THR A 290 14.94 0.56 -43.57
CA THR A 290 14.47 -0.10 -44.80
C THR A 290 14.61 -1.62 -44.76
N SER A 291 15.22 -2.17 -43.69
CA SER A 291 15.27 -3.61 -43.46
C SER A 291 13.94 -4.12 -42.94
N PRO A 292 13.35 -5.18 -43.52
CA PRO A 292 12.08 -5.73 -43.04
C PRO A 292 12.19 -6.42 -41.67
N ALA A 293 13.38 -6.79 -41.23
CA ALA A 293 13.66 -7.31 -39.90
C ALA A 293 14.74 -6.47 -39.24
N VAL A 294 14.50 -6.07 -38.00
CA VAL A 294 15.36 -5.16 -37.24
C VAL A 294 15.48 -5.62 -35.81
N THR A 295 16.67 -5.54 -35.22
CA THR A 295 16.92 -5.74 -33.78
C THR A 295 17.31 -4.42 -33.16
N VAL A 296 16.65 -4.08 -32.04
CA VAL A 296 16.88 -2.84 -31.26
C VAL A 296 17.12 -3.18 -29.80
N THR A 297 17.78 -2.29 -29.07
CA THR A 297 17.86 -2.36 -27.62
C THR A 297 16.67 -1.58 -27.01
N MET A 298 16.00 -2.16 -26.05
CA MET A 298 14.82 -1.60 -25.42
C MET A 298 15.22 -0.69 -24.24
N ASP A 299 15.57 0.55 -24.54
CA ASP A 299 15.93 1.58 -23.54
C ASP A 299 14.75 2.49 -23.18
N SER A 300 13.68 2.40 -23.95
CA SER A 300 12.41 3.12 -23.76
C SER A 300 11.29 2.38 -24.52
N PRO A 301 10.00 2.72 -24.26
CA PRO A 301 8.91 2.26 -25.10
C PRO A 301 9.11 2.69 -26.55
N LEU A 302 8.85 1.79 -27.50
CA LEU A 302 8.99 2.04 -28.93
C LEU A 302 7.71 1.75 -29.68
N THR A 303 7.33 2.64 -30.61
CA THR A 303 6.21 2.42 -31.52
C THR A 303 6.72 2.51 -32.94
N VAL A 304 6.56 1.41 -33.69
CA VAL A 304 6.99 1.34 -35.09
C VAL A 304 5.82 0.92 -35.96
N LYS A 305 5.77 1.52 -37.16
CA LYS A 305 4.75 1.24 -38.16
C LYS A 305 5.41 0.95 -39.49
N ALA A 306 5.02 -0.16 -40.12
CA ALA A 306 5.44 -0.48 -41.48
C ALA A 306 4.78 0.45 -42.48
N ALA A 307 5.57 1.07 -43.34
CA ALA A 307 5.12 1.84 -44.49
C ALA A 307 5.24 0.97 -45.73
N TRP A 308 4.31 1.14 -46.64
CA TRP A 308 4.15 0.30 -47.84
C TRP A 308 4.13 1.16 -49.09
N ARG A 309 4.58 0.59 -50.20
CA ARG A 309 4.42 1.14 -51.53
C ARG A 309 3.66 0.16 -52.40
N THR A 310 2.80 0.68 -53.27
CA THR A 310 2.07 -0.12 -54.23
C THR A 310 2.95 -0.43 -55.44
N ASP A 311 3.08 -1.71 -55.77
CA ASP A 311 3.71 -2.19 -57.00
C ASP A 311 2.62 -2.80 -57.93
N SER A 312 2.39 -2.14 -59.07
CA SER A 312 1.44 -2.53 -60.09
C SER A 312 2.11 -2.86 -61.42
N THR A 313 3.42 -3.13 -61.41
CA THR A 313 4.21 -3.36 -62.60
C THR A 313 3.61 -4.50 -63.45
N ILE A 314 3.23 -5.62 -62.82
CA ILE A 314 2.64 -6.78 -63.51
C ILE A 314 1.28 -6.40 -64.17
N LEU A 315 0.47 -5.55 -63.48
CA LEU A 315 -0.82 -5.13 -64.05
C LEU A 315 -0.59 -4.26 -65.30
N TYR A 316 0.32 -3.32 -65.25
CA TYR A 316 0.66 -2.50 -66.42
C TYR A 316 1.26 -3.31 -67.56
N GLU A 317 2.16 -4.28 -67.27
CA GLU A 317 2.72 -5.19 -68.28
C GLU A 317 1.64 -6.03 -68.93
N THR A 318 0.70 -6.63 -68.14
CA THR A 318 -0.38 -7.45 -68.67
C THR A 318 -1.38 -6.62 -69.45
N ILE A 319 -1.74 -5.43 -69.04
CA ILE A 319 -2.60 -4.50 -69.80
C ILE A 319 -1.89 -4.06 -71.05
N GLY A 320 -0.60 -3.73 -71.02
CA GLY A 320 0.20 -3.37 -72.15
C GLY A 320 0.26 -4.43 -73.22
N ILE A 321 0.47 -5.70 -72.83
CA ILE A 321 0.46 -6.86 -73.71
C ILE A 321 -0.94 -7.07 -74.32
N ALA A 322 -2.00 -6.97 -73.48
CA ALA A 322 -3.36 -7.16 -73.95
C ALA A 322 -3.78 -6.08 -74.96
N VAL A 323 -3.48 -4.79 -74.67
CA VAL A 323 -3.77 -3.68 -75.57
C VAL A 323 -2.90 -3.75 -76.86
N GLY A 324 -1.61 -4.02 -76.68
CA GLY A 324 -0.71 -4.19 -77.80
C GLY A 324 -1.13 -5.35 -78.71
N GLY A 325 -1.48 -6.51 -78.10
CA GLY A 325 -2.00 -7.67 -78.79
C GLY A 325 -3.30 -7.41 -79.52
N ALA A 326 -4.24 -6.69 -78.87
CA ALA A 326 -5.49 -6.29 -79.49
C ALA A 326 -5.26 -5.30 -80.65
N PHE A 327 -4.29 -4.39 -80.53
CA PHE A 327 -3.97 -3.47 -81.58
C PHE A 327 -3.34 -4.21 -82.79
N VAL A 328 -2.44 -5.16 -82.58
CA VAL A 328 -1.86 -5.98 -83.67
C VAL A 328 -2.96 -6.87 -84.34
N LEU A 329 -3.85 -7.48 -83.54
CA LEU A 329 -4.96 -8.25 -84.06
C LEU A 329 -5.95 -7.34 -84.83
N GLY A 330 -6.22 -6.16 -84.36
CA GLY A 330 -7.06 -5.15 -85.03
C GLY A 330 -6.47 -4.69 -86.35
N ILE A 331 -5.18 -4.42 -86.43
CA ILE A 331 -4.52 -4.09 -87.71
C ILE A 331 -4.50 -5.31 -88.62
N GLY A 332 -4.24 -6.50 -88.11
CA GLY A 332 -4.27 -7.76 -88.89
C GLY A 332 -5.68 -8.01 -89.51
N LEU A 333 -6.76 -7.85 -88.72
CA LEU A 333 -8.11 -8.00 -89.17
C LEU A 333 -8.53 -6.93 -90.17
N THR A 334 -8.10 -5.67 -90.01
CA THR A 334 -8.41 -4.61 -91.01
C THR A 334 -7.60 -4.85 -92.30
N ALA A 335 -6.39 -5.31 -92.26
CA ALA A 335 -5.64 -5.71 -93.47
C ALA A 335 -6.29 -6.88 -94.20
N ILE A 336 -6.75 -7.88 -93.49
CA ILE A 336 -7.48 -9.04 -94.06
C ILE A 336 -8.85 -8.56 -94.70
N ALA A 337 -9.56 -7.66 -94.01
CA ALA A 337 -10.78 -7.08 -94.54
C ALA A 337 -10.58 -6.26 -95.80
N MET A 338 -9.52 -5.48 -95.88
CA MET A 338 -9.16 -4.71 -97.10
C MET A 338 -8.69 -5.59 -98.23
N THR A 339 -8.01 -6.66 -98.01
CA THR A 339 -7.62 -7.62 -99.08
C THR A 339 -8.84 -8.40 -99.59
N ARG A 340 -9.84 -8.73 -98.77
CA ARG A 340 -11.08 -9.37 -99.21
C ARG A 340 -11.97 -8.43 -99.98
N HIS A 341 -11.94 -7.13 -99.69
CA HIS A 341 -12.82 -6.16 -100.40
C HIS A 341 -12.34 -5.83 -101.85
N GLN A 342 -11.13 -6.22 -102.22
CA GLN A 342 -10.62 -6.06 -103.59
C GLN A 342 -10.91 -7.21 -104.51
N GLN A 343 -11.50 -8.33 -104.09
CA GLN A 343 -11.73 -9.48 -104.89
C GLN A 343 -13.19 -9.76 -105.31
N THR A 344 -14.18 -8.90 -105.04
CA THR A 344 -15.54 -9.12 -105.47
C THR A 344 -16.12 -7.88 -106.13
N LYS A 345 -15.84 -7.75 -107.40
CA LYS A 345 -16.76 -7.11 -108.42
C LYS A 345 -17.29 -8.19 -109.32
N PRO A 346 -18.60 -8.44 -109.38
CA PRO A 346 -19.24 -8.88 -110.55
C PRO A 346 -20.30 -7.90 -111.05
N MET A 347 -20.40 -7.81 -112.41
CA MET A 347 -21.30 -7.10 -113.30
C MET A 347 -22.76 -7.47 -113.14
N PRO A 348 -23.71 -6.61 -113.69
CA PRO A 348 -25.13 -6.64 -113.32
C PRO A 348 -25.98 -7.44 -114.36
N GLN A 349 -27.11 -7.99 -113.95
CA GLN A 349 -28.33 -8.24 -114.79
C GLN A 349 -29.58 -8.33 -113.91
N ALA A 350 -30.44 -7.71 -114.16
CA ALA A 350 -31.77 -7.35 -114.73
C ALA A 350 -32.95 -8.17 -114.15
N GLN A 351 -33.93 -7.38 -113.71
CA GLN A 351 -35.38 -7.54 -113.84
C GLN A 351 -36.13 -8.71 -113.20
N GLY A 352 -37.17 -8.33 -112.48
CA GLY A 352 -38.37 -9.14 -112.22
C GLY A 352 -39.11 -8.72 -110.93
N ARG A 353 -40.09 -7.83 -111.15
CA ARG A 353 -41.19 -7.47 -110.22
C ARG A 353 -42.36 -8.48 -110.41
N PRO A 354 -43.47 -8.49 -109.64
CA PRO A 354 -43.77 -8.19 -108.20
C PRO A 354 -44.57 -9.32 -107.53
N VAL A 355 -45.04 -9.15 -106.33
CA VAL A 355 -46.48 -9.31 -105.93
C VAL A 355 -46.60 -9.52 -104.43
N LEU A 356 -47.20 -8.51 -103.77
CA LEU A 356 -48.20 -8.41 -102.71
C LEU A 356 -48.25 -9.40 -101.53
N THR A 357 -48.09 -8.81 -100.35
CA THR A 357 -48.96 -8.70 -99.14
C THR A 357 -49.79 -9.94 -98.67
N PRO A 358 -50.31 -10.00 -97.39
CA PRO A 358 -50.17 -9.16 -96.23
C PRO A 358 -50.16 -9.94 -94.89
N GLU A 359 -50.02 -9.16 -93.80
CA GLU A 359 -50.73 -9.24 -92.53
C GLU A 359 -50.41 -10.40 -91.58
N THR A 360 -50.02 -10.21 -90.34
CA THR A 360 -50.79 -9.79 -89.20
C THR A 360 -49.85 -9.67 -87.94
N ALA A 361 -49.96 -8.57 -87.28
CA ALA A 361 -49.65 -8.49 -85.87
C ALA A 361 -50.77 -9.17 -85.04
N PRO A 362 -50.82 -9.44 -83.83
CA PRO A 362 -50.27 -8.60 -82.74
C PRO A 362 -49.84 -9.34 -81.42
N LYS A 363 -49.47 -8.52 -80.50
CA LYS A 363 -49.71 -8.56 -79.04
C LYS A 363 -48.61 -9.00 -78.13
N LYS A 364 -48.14 -7.95 -77.42
CA LYS A 364 -47.70 -7.89 -76.02
C LYS A 364 -48.74 -8.57 -75.10
N PRO A 365 -48.33 -9.04 -73.89
CA PRO A 365 -48.26 -8.12 -72.76
C PRO A 365 -47.16 -8.40 -71.72
N MET A 366 -46.84 -7.37 -71.05
CA MET A 366 -46.31 -7.29 -69.64
C MET A 366 -47.49 -7.57 -68.69
N PRO A 367 -47.38 -7.55 -67.34
CA PRO A 367 -46.34 -7.76 -66.35
C PRO A 367 -46.83 -8.58 -65.11
N ALA A 368 -46.02 -8.79 -64.09
CA ALA A 368 -46.41 -8.86 -62.67
C ALA A 368 -45.14 -9.17 -61.84
N ARG A 369 -44.64 -8.32 -61.11
CA ARG A 369 -44.96 -7.73 -59.78
C ARG A 369 -45.21 -8.77 -58.68
N SER A 370 -44.49 -8.51 -57.60
CA SER A 370 -44.79 -8.85 -56.21
C SER A 370 -44.02 -10.04 -55.62
N ARG A 371 -43.41 -10.10 -54.48
CA ARG A 371 -43.61 -9.35 -53.20
C ARG A 371 -42.51 -9.68 -52.21
N LYS A 372 -42.14 -8.71 -51.50
CA LYS A 372 -41.64 -8.71 -50.13
C LYS A 372 -41.99 -9.91 -49.24
N ARG A 373 -41.02 -10.32 -48.39
CA ARG A 373 -41.25 -10.59 -46.97
C ARG A 373 -39.89 -10.70 -46.28
N THR A 374 -39.52 -9.74 -45.47
CA THR A 374 -39.57 -9.57 -43.99
C THR A 374 -39.03 -10.73 -43.20
N LYS A 375 -37.94 -10.35 -42.47
CA LYS A 375 -37.49 -10.65 -41.09
C LYS A 375 -38.34 -11.63 -40.26
N PRO A 376 -37.79 -12.37 -39.27
CA PRO A 376 -37.44 -11.73 -37.99
C PRO A 376 -36.22 -12.29 -37.26
N SER A 377 -35.73 -11.46 -36.32
CA SER A 377 -34.95 -11.83 -35.14
C SER A 377 -35.74 -12.68 -34.14
N PRO A 378 -35.12 -13.39 -33.24
CA PRO A 378 -35.50 -13.37 -31.83
C PRO A 378 -34.34 -13.00 -30.93
N LYS A 379 -34.55 -12.05 -30.00
CA LYS A 379 -34.89 -12.10 -28.57
C LYS A 379 -34.06 -13.13 -27.78
N SER A 380 -33.17 -12.64 -26.93
CA SER A 380 -33.39 -12.38 -25.50
C SER A 380 -33.98 -13.54 -24.70
N ASP A 381 -33.21 -14.03 -23.77
CA ASP A 381 -33.60 -14.37 -22.38
C ASP A 381 -32.29 -14.57 -21.59
N ARG A 382 -32.01 -13.84 -20.66
CA ARG A 382 -32.17 -13.55 -19.25
C ARG A 382 -32.32 -14.78 -18.35
N ALA A 383 -31.38 -14.96 -17.44
CA ALA A 383 -31.43 -15.41 -16.05
C ALA A 383 -30.02 -15.36 -15.51
N GLU A 384 -29.64 -14.40 -14.64
CA GLU A 384 -29.95 -14.31 -13.21
C GLU A 384 -29.50 -15.54 -12.41
N ALA A 385 -28.42 -15.38 -11.66
CA ALA A 385 -28.28 -15.70 -10.23
C ALA A 385 -26.84 -15.49 -9.76
N ALA A 386 -26.62 -14.51 -8.94
CA ALA A 386 -25.70 -14.55 -7.81
C ALA A 386 -26.47 -15.28 -6.68
N PRO A 387 -25.96 -15.57 -5.45
CA PRO A 387 -24.71 -15.13 -4.82
C PRO A 387 -24.08 -16.18 -3.87
N GLN A 388 -23.10 -15.69 -3.08
CA GLN A 388 -22.62 -16.16 -1.75
C GLN A 388 -21.71 -17.41 -1.73
N ALA A 389 -20.54 -17.33 -1.21
CA ALA A 389 -20.07 -16.95 0.14
C ALA A 389 -18.63 -16.40 0.08
#